data_96a41f6c30a39e899300860feba3fcd5
#
_entry.id   96a41f6c30a39e899300860feba3fcd5
#
_cell.length_a   1.000
_cell.length_b   1.000
_cell.length_c   1.000
_cell.angle_alpha   90.00
_cell.angle_beta   90.00
_cell.angle_gamma   90.00
#
_symmetry.space_group_name_H-M   'P 1'
#
loop_
_entity.id
_entity.type
_entity.pdbx_description
1 polymer ?
#
loop_
_entity_poly.entity_id
_entity_poly.type
_entity_poly.pdbx_seq_one_letter_code
_entity_poly.pdbx_strand_id
1 'polypeptide(L)'
;MGSEAIRYLILPGWQGSPDEHWQSHWQRSLPNSSRVEQADWFNPQRADWVAEVNRAVAADPRPAILIAHSLGCVTVAHWAAQAPVELLRRVRGALLVAPADVERPGCPEPLQNFAPMPRDLLPFPSQLVGSDNDAAASALRALELARAWGSEAAILTGAGHINVKSGHRYWEQGFGYLYRLQGRIDQQARLRA
;
A
#
# COMPACT_ATOMS: atom_id res chain seq x y z
N MET A 1 -26.34 -5.36 14.36
CA MET A 1 -25.83 -4.45 13.32
C MET A 1 -24.91 -5.24 12.42
N GLY A 2 -25.29 -5.42 11.15
CA GLY A 2 -24.47 -6.20 10.22
C GLY A 2 -23.12 -5.53 10.03
N SER A 3 -22.04 -6.30 10.10
CA SER A 3 -20.70 -5.82 9.75
C SER A 3 -20.75 -5.28 8.32
N GLU A 4 -20.54 -3.98 8.14
CA GLU A 4 -20.41 -3.40 6.81
C GLU A 4 -19.29 -4.13 6.04
N ALA A 5 -19.59 -4.57 4.82
CA ALA A 5 -18.62 -5.30 4.01
C ALA A 5 -17.41 -4.41 3.71
N ILE A 6 -16.24 -4.87 4.10
CA ILE A 6 -14.97 -4.19 3.79
C ILE A 6 -14.74 -4.22 2.28
N ARG A 7 -14.28 -3.12 1.75
CA ARG A 7 -13.78 -3.02 0.37
C ARG A 7 -12.26 -2.96 0.36
N TYR A 8 -11.67 -3.43 -0.72
CA TYR A 8 -10.22 -3.41 -0.92
C TYR A 8 -9.88 -2.44 -2.04
N LEU A 9 -9.00 -1.50 -1.76
CA LEU A 9 -8.49 -0.55 -2.74
C LEU A 9 -7.07 -0.97 -3.14
N ILE A 10 -6.90 -1.32 -4.41
CA ILE A 10 -5.61 -1.73 -4.97
C ILE A 10 -4.88 -0.50 -5.49
N LEU A 11 -3.69 -0.23 -4.95
CA LEU A 11 -2.86 0.90 -5.33
C LEU A 11 -1.57 0.40 -5.99
N PRO A 12 -1.53 0.31 -7.33
CA PRO A 12 -0.31 -0.05 -8.06
C PRO A 12 0.78 1.01 -7.91
N GLY A 13 2.01 0.61 -8.21
CA GLY A 13 3.14 1.50 -8.28
C GLY A 13 3.37 2.09 -9.68
N TRP A 14 4.59 2.59 -9.90
CA TRP A 14 5.03 3.15 -11.16
C TRP A 14 4.85 2.14 -12.31
N GLN A 15 4.35 2.61 -13.44
CA GLN A 15 4.01 1.83 -14.63
C GLN A 15 2.81 0.86 -14.44
N GLY A 16 2.12 0.94 -13.30
CA GLY A 16 0.96 0.12 -13.02
C GLY A 16 1.28 -1.32 -12.64
N SER A 17 0.24 -2.14 -12.52
CA SER A 17 0.34 -3.58 -12.28
C SER A 17 -0.33 -4.31 -13.44
N PRO A 18 0.45 -5.00 -14.31
CA PRO A 18 -0.12 -5.72 -15.45
C PRO A 18 -1.00 -6.89 -14.99
N ASP A 19 -1.75 -7.48 -15.91
CA ASP A 19 -2.70 -8.55 -15.62
C ASP A 19 -2.10 -9.76 -14.87
N GLU A 20 -0.81 -10.02 -15.09
CA GLU A 20 -0.06 -11.11 -14.47
C GLU A 20 0.44 -10.77 -13.06
N HIS A 21 0.40 -9.51 -12.65
CA HIS A 21 0.89 -9.06 -11.35
C HIS A 21 -0.04 -9.55 -10.23
N TRP A 22 0.53 -9.86 -9.04
CA TRP A 22 -0.25 -10.34 -7.91
C TRP A 22 -1.40 -9.39 -7.53
N GLN A 23 -1.21 -8.07 -7.62
CA GLN A 23 -2.29 -7.12 -7.34
C GLN A 23 -3.48 -7.29 -8.29
N SER A 24 -3.23 -7.58 -9.57
CA SER A 24 -4.29 -7.81 -10.55
C SER A 24 -5.01 -9.14 -10.30
N HIS A 25 -4.29 -10.19 -9.91
CA HIS A 25 -4.90 -11.46 -9.47
C HIS A 25 -5.73 -11.29 -8.21
N TRP A 26 -5.22 -10.57 -7.21
CA TRP A 26 -5.94 -10.30 -5.97
C TRP A 26 -7.21 -9.47 -6.23
N GLN A 27 -7.15 -8.48 -7.12
CA GLN A 27 -8.31 -7.69 -7.49
C GLN A 27 -9.44 -8.57 -8.07
N ARG A 28 -9.09 -9.59 -8.86
CA ARG A 28 -10.07 -10.54 -9.39
C ARG A 28 -10.60 -11.53 -8.34
N SER A 29 -9.83 -11.80 -7.30
CA SER A 29 -10.14 -12.80 -6.27
C SER A 29 -10.83 -12.22 -5.04
N LEU A 30 -10.49 -11.00 -4.63
CA LEU A 30 -11.07 -10.37 -3.45
C LEU A 30 -12.44 -9.76 -3.77
N PRO A 31 -13.46 -10.03 -2.94
CA PRO A 31 -14.76 -9.38 -3.11
C PRO A 31 -14.65 -7.88 -2.81
N ASN A 32 -15.48 -7.08 -3.44
CA ASN A 32 -15.53 -5.62 -3.24
C ASN A 32 -14.17 -4.93 -3.46
N SER A 33 -13.35 -5.44 -4.35
CA SER A 33 -12.09 -4.83 -4.70
C SER A 33 -12.21 -3.91 -5.91
N SER A 34 -11.45 -2.83 -5.89
CA SER A 34 -11.31 -1.92 -7.02
C SER A 34 -9.90 -1.34 -7.06
N ARG A 35 -9.49 -0.90 -8.23
CA ARG A 35 -8.18 -0.27 -8.43
C ARG A 35 -8.31 1.24 -8.33
N VAL A 36 -7.35 1.85 -7.66
CA VAL A 36 -7.15 3.30 -7.75
C VAL A 36 -6.43 3.56 -9.07
N GLU A 37 -7.17 4.08 -10.05
CA GLU A 37 -6.62 4.39 -11.38
C GLU A 37 -5.89 5.72 -11.35
N GLN A 38 -4.83 5.82 -12.17
CA GLN A 38 -4.03 7.02 -12.34
C GLN A 38 -4.11 7.48 -13.81
N ALA A 39 -4.14 8.79 -14.03
CA ALA A 39 -4.18 9.35 -15.38
C ALA A 39 -2.89 9.09 -16.15
N ASP A 40 -1.75 9.12 -15.47
CA ASP A 40 -0.44 8.81 -16.04
C ASP A 40 0.35 7.88 -15.13
N TRP A 41 0.54 6.66 -15.58
CA TRP A 41 1.30 5.64 -14.87
C TRP A 41 2.82 5.79 -15.05
N PHE A 42 3.26 6.48 -16.11
CA PHE A 42 4.67 6.56 -16.50
C PHE A 42 5.35 7.82 -16.01
N ASN A 43 4.61 8.93 -15.93
CA ASN A 43 5.09 10.20 -15.41
C ASN A 43 4.26 10.63 -14.19
N PRO A 44 4.34 9.88 -13.08
CA PRO A 44 3.49 10.09 -11.94
C PRO A 44 3.76 11.46 -11.31
N GLN A 45 2.68 12.19 -11.03
CA GLN A 45 2.73 13.42 -10.26
C GLN A 45 2.15 13.15 -8.87
N ARG A 46 2.90 13.44 -7.83
CA ARG A 46 2.51 13.18 -6.44
C ARG A 46 1.11 13.72 -6.12
N ALA A 47 0.85 14.97 -6.48
CA ALA A 47 -0.44 15.61 -6.20
C ALA A 47 -1.61 14.88 -6.87
N ASP A 48 -1.44 14.46 -8.12
CA ASP A 48 -2.48 13.75 -8.87
C ASP A 48 -2.73 12.35 -8.29
N TRP A 49 -1.66 11.63 -7.99
CA TRP A 49 -1.75 10.30 -7.41
C TRP A 49 -2.41 10.29 -6.03
N VAL A 50 -2.07 11.28 -5.19
CA VAL A 50 -2.71 11.47 -3.89
C VAL A 50 -4.19 11.84 -4.05
N ALA A 51 -4.52 12.70 -5.01
CA ALA A 51 -5.90 13.08 -5.28
C ALA A 51 -6.77 11.87 -5.72
N GLU A 52 -6.22 10.93 -6.48
CA GLU A 52 -6.94 9.72 -6.87
C GLU A 52 -7.22 8.80 -5.68
N VAL A 53 -6.29 8.65 -4.74
CA VAL A 53 -6.55 7.93 -3.48
C VAL A 53 -7.69 8.60 -2.72
N ASN A 54 -7.65 9.92 -2.62
CA ASN A 54 -8.69 10.71 -1.94
C ASN A 54 -10.07 10.47 -2.55
N ARG A 55 -10.16 10.53 -3.89
CA ARG A 55 -11.41 10.25 -4.62
C ARG A 55 -11.90 8.82 -4.40
N ALA A 56 -11.01 7.84 -4.48
CA ALA A 56 -11.37 6.43 -4.30
C ALA A 56 -11.91 6.15 -2.89
N VAL A 57 -11.29 6.73 -1.85
CA VAL A 57 -11.79 6.60 -0.48
C VAL A 57 -13.13 7.34 -0.30
N ALA A 58 -13.27 8.52 -0.89
CA ALA A 58 -14.48 9.32 -0.80
C ALA A 58 -15.69 8.72 -1.53
N ALA A 59 -15.46 8.00 -2.62
CA ALA A 59 -16.51 7.48 -3.51
C ALA A 59 -17.49 6.50 -2.85
N ASP A 60 -17.09 5.86 -1.74
CA ASP A 60 -17.91 4.87 -1.06
C ASP A 60 -17.69 5.01 0.46
N PRO A 61 -18.74 5.14 1.28
CA PRO A 61 -18.63 5.31 2.72
C PRO A 61 -18.18 4.04 3.47
N ARG A 62 -18.25 2.87 2.83
CA ARG A 62 -17.85 1.60 3.47
C ARG A 62 -16.38 1.60 3.88
N PRO A 63 -16.03 0.89 4.96
CA PRO A 63 -14.65 0.77 5.39
C PRO A 63 -13.76 0.14 4.32
N ALA A 64 -12.54 0.62 4.20
CA ALA A 64 -11.58 0.17 3.19
C ALA A 64 -10.28 -0.36 3.82
N ILE A 65 -9.68 -1.35 3.18
CA ILE A 65 -8.28 -1.74 3.37
C ILE A 65 -7.52 -1.38 2.10
N LEU A 66 -6.41 -0.68 2.25
CA LEU A 66 -5.54 -0.31 1.15
C LEU A 66 -4.53 -1.43 0.89
N ILE A 67 -4.35 -1.83 -0.36
CA ILE A 67 -3.36 -2.83 -0.78
C ILE A 67 -2.43 -2.18 -1.79
N ALA A 68 -1.29 -1.70 -1.31
CA ALA A 68 -0.37 -0.89 -2.07
C ALA A 68 0.91 -1.64 -2.42
N HIS A 69 1.50 -1.33 -3.57
CA HIS A 69 2.78 -1.84 -4.03
C HIS A 69 3.68 -0.69 -4.48
N SER A 70 4.96 -0.76 -4.08
CA SER A 70 6.01 0.15 -4.58
C SER A 70 5.67 1.63 -4.34
N LEU A 71 5.60 2.45 -5.40
CA LEU A 71 5.23 3.87 -5.32
C LEU A 71 3.82 4.07 -4.75
N GLY A 72 2.94 3.09 -4.88
CA GLY A 72 1.62 3.10 -4.24
C GLY A 72 1.70 3.20 -2.72
N CYS A 73 2.72 2.60 -2.09
CA CYS A 73 2.95 2.72 -0.64
C CYS A 73 3.35 4.15 -0.25
N VAL A 74 4.20 4.79 -1.03
CA VAL A 74 4.62 6.18 -0.83
C VAL A 74 3.43 7.12 -1.00
N THR A 75 2.57 6.83 -1.97
CA THR A 75 1.32 7.58 -2.20
C THR A 75 0.39 7.48 -1.00
N VAL A 76 0.26 6.30 -0.38
CA VAL A 76 -0.52 6.12 0.86
C VAL A 76 0.01 7.01 1.97
N ALA A 77 1.33 7.05 2.17
CA ALA A 77 1.95 7.89 3.21
C ALA A 77 1.69 9.38 2.97
N HIS A 78 1.83 9.86 1.73
CA HIS A 78 1.51 11.24 1.38
C HIS A 78 0.03 11.58 1.56
N TRP A 79 -0.86 10.67 1.14
CA TRP A 79 -2.29 10.85 1.33
C TRP A 79 -2.65 10.90 2.81
N ALA A 80 -2.14 9.98 3.62
CA ALA A 80 -2.42 9.92 5.06
C ALA A 80 -1.96 11.18 5.81
N ALA A 81 -0.87 11.82 5.34
CA ALA A 81 -0.32 13.03 5.96
C ALA A 81 -1.20 14.29 5.76
N GLN A 82 -2.11 14.27 4.78
CA GLN A 82 -2.88 15.48 4.41
C GLN A 82 -4.39 15.25 4.23
N ALA A 83 -4.85 13.99 4.26
CA ALA A 83 -6.26 13.69 4.02
C ALA A 83 -7.16 14.20 5.14
N PRO A 84 -8.42 14.57 4.82
CA PRO A 84 -9.41 14.89 5.82
C PRO A 84 -9.62 13.73 6.80
N VAL A 85 -9.80 14.05 8.08
CA VAL A 85 -9.95 13.05 9.14
C VAL A 85 -11.14 12.10 8.90
N GLU A 86 -12.20 12.59 8.28
CA GLU A 86 -13.39 11.81 7.93
C GLU A 86 -13.06 10.69 6.92
N LEU A 87 -12.15 10.95 5.98
CA LEU A 87 -11.70 9.96 5.01
C LEU A 87 -10.67 9.00 5.62
N LEU A 88 -9.77 9.50 6.46
CA LEU A 88 -8.83 8.65 7.20
C LEU A 88 -9.56 7.61 8.06
N ARG A 89 -10.68 7.97 8.70
CA ARG A 89 -11.51 7.07 9.49
C ARG A 89 -12.18 5.95 8.69
N ARG A 90 -12.34 6.12 7.37
CA ARG A 90 -12.85 5.06 6.49
C ARG A 90 -11.81 3.98 6.20
N VAL A 91 -10.53 4.29 6.34
CA VAL A 91 -9.46 3.30 6.13
C VAL A 91 -9.21 2.54 7.42
N ARG A 92 -9.41 1.23 7.38
CA ARG A 92 -9.22 0.32 8.52
C ARG A 92 -7.81 -0.21 8.63
N GLY A 93 -7.08 -0.19 7.54
CA GLY A 93 -5.70 -0.66 7.51
C GLY A 93 -5.06 -0.58 6.13
N ALA A 94 -3.75 -0.81 6.08
CA ALA A 94 -2.99 -0.84 4.84
C ALA A 94 -1.98 -1.99 4.82
N LEU A 95 -1.97 -2.75 3.72
CA LEU A 95 -0.91 -3.67 3.37
C LEU A 95 0.02 -2.95 2.39
N LEU A 96 1.27 -2.75 2.81
CA LEU A 96 2.28 -1.96 2.11
C LEU A 96 3.41 -2.89 1.64
N VAL A 97 3.40 -3.23 0.35
CA VAL A 97 4.30 -4.23 -0.22
C VAL A 97 5.40 -3.57 -1.03
N ALA A 98 6.64 -3.88 -0.71
CA ALA A 98 7.84 -3.39 -1.39
C ALA A 98 7.84 -1.86 -1.59
N PRO A 99 7.70 -1.04 -0.54
CA PRO A 99 7.70 0.41 -0.69
C PRO A 99 8.93 0.89 -1.44
N ALA A 100 8.76 1.74 -2.46
CA ALA A 100 9.88 2.32 -3.18
C ALA A 100 10.57 3.40 -2.33
N ASP A 101 11.88 3.30 -2.17
CA ASP A 101 12.67 4.39 -1.60
C ASP A 101 12.93 5.45 -2.67
N VAL A 102 12.09 6.46 -2.74
CA VAL A 102 12.24 7.55 -3.72
C VAL A 102 13.37 8.52 -3.38
N GLU A 103 13.98 8.38 -2.21
CA GLU A 103 15.13 9.16 -1.76
C GLU A 103 16.46 8.44 -2.01
N ARG A 104 16.44 7.21 -2.58
CA ARG A 104 17.65 6.44 -2.86
C ARG A 104 18.50 7.08 -3.94
N PRO A 105 19.84 6.91 -3.87
CA PRO A 105 20.71 7.24 -4.99
C PRO A 105 20.26 6.52 -6.27
N GLY A 106 20.21 7.22 -7.39
CA GLY A 106 19.77 6.65 -8.67
C GLY A 106 18.26 6.41 -8.77
N CYS A 107 17.46 7.00 -7.88
CA CYS A 107 16.01 6.98 -8.04
C CYS A 107 15.62 7.52 -9.42
N PRO A 108 14.79 6.81 -10.20
CA PRO A 108 14.31 7.29 -11.48
C PRO A 108 13.68 8.68 -11.39
N GLU A 109 14.02 9.54 -12.33
CA GLU A 109 13.60 10.95 -12.35
C GLU A 109 12.08 11.12 -12.17
N PRO A 110 11.19 10.35 -12.84
CA PRO A 110 9.75 10.51 -12.67
C PRO A 110 9.24 10.30 -11.24
N LEU A 111 9.99 9.59 -10.39
CA LEU A 111 9.60 9.30 -9.00
C LEU A 111 10.09 10.37 -8.00
N GLN A 112 11.02 11.21 -8.38
CA GLN A 112 11.70 12.13 -7.47
C GLN A 112 10.76 13.18 -6.86
N ASN A 113 9.66 13.52 -7.55
CA ASN A 113 8.67 14.46 -7.00
C ASN A 113 7.89 13.90 -5.80
N PHE A 114 8.00 12.62 -5.51
CA PHE A 114 7.43 12.01 -4.31
C PHE A 114 8.33 12.17 -3.06
N ALA A 115 9.55 12.65 -3.22
CA ALA A 115 10.41 13.02 -2.09
C ALA A 115 10.04 14.43 -1.57
N PRO A 116 10.26 14.72 -0.27
CA PRO A 116 10.64 13.79 0.78
C PRO A 116 9.50 12.84 1.16
N MET A 117 9.85 11.61 1.53
CA MET A 117 8.85 10.64 2.01
C MET A 117 8.34 11.03 3.40
N PRO A 118 7.02 11.07 3.64
CA PRO A 118 6.49 11.31 4.99
C PRO A 118 6.98 10.24 5.99
N ARG A 119 7.29 10.68 7.20
CA ARG A 119 7.78 9.83 8.30
C ARG A 119 6.81 9.78 9.47
N ASP A 120 5.60 10.29 9.29
CA ASP A 120 4.58 10.30 10.33
C ASP A 120 3.96 8.92 10.49
N LEU A 121 3.50 8.60 11.70
CA LEU A 121 2.73 7.40 11.96
C LEU A 121 1.46 7.40 11.11
N LEU A 122 1.18 6.28 10.46
CA LEU A 122 -0.10 6.11 9.78
C LEU A 122 -1.24 6.04 10.82
N PRO A 123 -2.39 6.68 10.55
CA PRO A 123 -3.51 6.73 11.51
C PRO A 123 -4.33 5.43 11.58
N PHE A 124 -3.87 4.37 10.92
CA PHE A 124 -4.50 3.05 10.87
C PHE A 124 -3.44 1.95 10.95
N PRO A 125 -3.82 0.74 11.42
CA PRO A 125 -2.92 -0.42 11.41
C PRO A 125 -2.36 -0.69 10.02
N SER A 126 -1.09 -1.04 9.95
CA SER A 126 -0.45 -1.37 8.68
C SER A 126 0.52 -2.55 8.80
N GLN A 127 0.66 -3.28 7.71
CA GLN A 127 1.62 -4.35 7.54
C GLN A 127 2.53 -3.99 6.37
N LEU A 128 3.82 -3.89 6.62
CA LEU A 128 4.82 -3.68 5.58
C LEU A 128 5.50 -5.01 5.26
N VAL A 129 5.62 -5.33 3.98
CA VAL A 129 6.36 -6.49 3.49
C VAL A 129 7.43 -6.00 2.54
N GLY A 130 8.68 -6.20 2.89
CA GLY A 130 9.84 -5.87 2.07
C GLY A 130 10.64 -7.10 1.68
N SER A 131 11.76 -6.90 0.99
CA SER A 131 12.68 -7.97 0.57
C SER A 131 14.12 -7.55 0.80
N ASP A 132 14.98 -8.52 1.11
CA ASP A 132 16.39 -8.27 1.36
C ASP A 132 17.21 -8.02 0.09
N ASN A 133 16.66 -8.26 -1.09
CA ASN A 133 17.30 -8.04 -2.39
C ASN A 133 16.47 -7.16 -3.34
N ASP A 134 15.62 -6.28 -2.83
CA ASP A 134 14.86 -5.32 -3.62
C ASP A 134 15.78 -4.16 -4.07
N ALA A 135 15.86 -3.93 -5.39
CA ALA A 135 16.62 -2.83 -5.96
C ALA A 135 15.98 -1.45 -5.68
N ALA A 136 14.70 -1.39 -5.34
CA ALA A 136 13.98 -0.15 -5.08
C ALA A 136 14.07 0.31 -3.62
N ALA A 137 14.40 -0.59 -2.68
CA ALA A 137 14.63 -0.24 -1.27
C ALA A 137 15.41 -1.36 -0.56
N SER A 138 16.46 -1.01 0.18
CA SER A 138 17.16 -1.99 1.02
C SER A 138 16.26 -2.52 2.14
N ALA A 139 16.61 -3.67 2.70
CA ALA A 139 15.93 -4.22 3.88
C ALA A 139 15.96 -3.23 5.06
N LEU A 140 17.10 -2.58 5.30
CA LEU A 140 17.24 -1.56 6.33
C LEU A 140 16.26 -0.41 6.09
N ARG A 141 16.18 0.08 4.87
CA ARG A 141 15.26 1.16 4.51
C ARG A 141 13.79 0.76 4.69
N ALA A 142 13.43 -0.46 4.31
CA ALA A 142 12.09 -0.99 4.53
C ALA A 142 11.74 -1.03 6.03
N LEU A 143 12.67 -1.43 6.88
CA LEU A 143 12.49 -1.43 8.35
C LEU A 143 12.40 -0.02 8.93
N GLU A 144 13.18 0.93 8.44
CA GLU A 144 13.10 2.35 8.82
C GLU A 144 11.72 2.94 8.48
N LEU A 145 11.21 2.65 7.29
CA LEU A 145 9.88 3.08 6.86
C LEU A 145 8.77 2.43 7.72
N ALA A 146 8.89 1.13 7.97
CA ALA A 146 7.94 0.42 8.83
C ALA A 146 7.88 1.05 10.22
N ARG A 147 9.03 1.37 10.81
CA ARG A 147 9.12 2.04 12.12
C ARG A 147 8.48 3.43 12.08
N ALA A 148 8.80 4.23 11.06
CA ALA A 148 8.25 5.58 10.93
C ALA A 148 6.73 5.56 10.79
N TRP A 149 6.19 4.65 10.00
CA TRP A 149 4.76 4.52 9.74
C TRP A 149 3.98 3.73 10.80
N GLY A 150 4.67 3.13 11.78
CA GLY A 150 4.05 2.27 12.80
C GLY A 150 3.54 0.95 12.25
N SER A 151 4.15 0.46 11.16
CA SER A 151 3.79 -0.80 10.52
C SER A 151 4.46 -1.99 11.22
N GLU A 152 3.77 -3.11 11.29
CA GLU A 152 4.46 -4.39 11.47
C GLU A 152 5.24 -4.73 10.20
N ALA A 153 6.47 -5.19 10.36
CA ALA A 153 7.36 -5.47 9.24
C ALA A 153 7.63 -6.96 9.05
N ALA A 154 7.66 -7.39 7.80
CA ALA A 154 8.21 -8.67 7.38
C ALA A 154 9.18 -8.43 6.23
N ILE A 155 10.40 -8.97 6.34
CA ILE A 155 11.41 -8.93 5.29
C ILE A 155 11.56 -10.33 4.71
N LEU A 156 11.21 -10.48 3.45
CA LEU A 156 11.34 -11.73 2.71
C LEU A 156 12.76 -11.92 2.19
N THR A 157 13.22 -13.15 2.18
CA THR A 157 14.52 -13.50 1.60
C THR A 157 14.38 -13.71 0.09
N GLY A 158 15.17 -12.97 -0.69
CA GLY A 158 15.29 -13.18 -2.13
C GLY A 158 14.02 -12.91 -2.94
N ALA A 159 13.07 -12.12 -2.42
CA ALA A 159 11.79 -11.88 -3.09
C ALA A 159 11.83 -10.74 -4.14
N GLY A 160 12.98 -10.11 -4.33
CA GLY A 160 13.13 -9.00 -5.28
C GLY A 160 12.18 -7.86 -4.98
N HIS A 161 11.63 -7.23 -5.99
CA HIS A 161 10.64 -6.15 -5.83
C HIS A 161 9.20 -6.64 -5.65
N ILE A 162 9.03 -7.92 -5.36
CA ILE A 162 7.72 -8.57 -5.16
C ILE A 162 6.75 -8.21 -6.30
N ASN A 163 7.19 -8.48 -7.51
CA ASN A 163 6.48 -8.19 -8.76
C ASN A 163 6.57 -9.36 -9.74
N VAL A 164 6.11 -9.17 -10.97
CA VAL A 164 6.15 -10.20 -12.02
C VAL A 164 7.57 -10.68 -12.28
N LYS A 165 8.56 -9.77 -12.33
CA LYS A 165 9.97 -10.12 -12.60
C LYS A 165 10.58 -10.99 -11.51
N SER A 166 10.14 -10.87 -10.27
CA SER A 166 10.57 -11.70 -9.14
C SER A 166 9.70 -12.94 -8.93
N GLY A 167 8.81 -13.24 -9.87
CA GLY A 167 7.98 -14.45 -9.83
C GLY A 167 6.68 -14.33 -9.04
N HIS A 168 6.35 -13.14 -8.56
CA HIS A 168 5.15 -12.89 -7.75
C HIS A 168 3.96 -12.55 -8.65
N ARG A 169 3.39 -13.60 -9.25
CA ARG A 169 2.20 -13.49 -10.10
C ARG A 169 0.93 -13.66 -9.28
N TYR A 170 0.71 -14.82 -8.67
CA TYR A 170 -0.41 -15.05 -7.75
C TYR A 170 -0.11 -14.63 -6.33
N TRP A 171 1.08 -14.96 -5.85
CA TRP A 171 1.59 -14.66 -4.52
C TRP A 171 0.62 -15.07 -3.40
N GLU A 172 0.26 -16.33 -3.38
CA GLU A 172 -0.69 -16.88 -2.39
C GLU A 172 -0.24 -16.64 -0.94
N GLN A 173 1.07 -16.71 -0.68
CA GLN A 173 1.65 -16.46 0.65
C GLN A 173 1.37 -15.02 1.13
N GLY A 174 1.19 -14.09 0.22
CA GLY A 174 0.86 -12.69 0.51
C GLY A 174 -0.47 -12.53 1.25
N PHE A 175 -1.45 -13.41 0.98
CA PHE A 175 -2.72 -13.40 1.71
C PHE A 175 -2.55 -13.61 3.22
N GLY A 176 -1.50 -14.33 3.65
CA GLY A 176 -1.18 -14.48 5.06
C GLY A 176 -0.92 -13.14 5.77
N TYR A 177 -0.29 -12.20 5.08
CA TYR A 177 -0.08 -10.86 5.62
C TYR A 177 -1.35 -10.03 5.66
N LEU A 178 -2.20 -10.15 4.64
CA LEU A 178 -3.52 -9.50 4.64
C LEU A 178 -4.40 -10.03 5.79
N TYR A 179 -4.43 -11.33 6.01
CA TYR A 179 -5.19 -11.94 7.10
C TYR A 179 -4.68 -11.54 8.49
N ARG A 180 -3.36 -11.44 8.68
CA ARG A 180 -2.79 -10.92 9.92
C ARG A 180 -3.20 -9.47 10.18
N LEU A 181 -3.16 -8.63 9.15
CA LEU A 181 -3.64 -7.26 9.23
C LEU A 181 -5.11 -7.19 9.63
N GLN A 182 -5.97 -7.97 8.97
CA GLN A 182 -7.40 -8.06 9.30
C GLN A 182 -7.62 -8.52 10.74
N GLY A 183 -6.89 -9.53 11.19
CA GLY A 183 -6.97 -10.01 12.58
C GLY A 183 -6.64 -8.92 13.60
N ARG A 184 -5.63 -8.09 13.34
CA ARG A 184 -5.30 -6.94 14.21
C ARG A 184 -6.37 -5.84 14.19
N ILE A 185 -6.94 -5.57 13.02
CA ILE A 185 -8.05 -4.61 12.90
C ILE A 185 -9.23 -5.06 13.75
N ASP A 186 -9.61 -6.33 13.65
CA ASP A 186 -10.73 -6.90 14.41
C ASP A 186 -10.47 -6.88 15.91
N GLN A 187 -9.24 -7.22 16.31
CA GLN A 187 -8.85 -7.16 17.72
C GLN A 187 -8.94 -5.73 18.30
N GLN A 188 -8.44 -4.74 17.57
CA GLN A 188 -8.53 -3.35 18.00
C GLN A 188 -9.97 -2.85 18.06
N ALA A 189 -10.82 -3.27 17.15
CA ALA A 189 -12.24 -2.93 17.17
C ALA A 189 -12.94 -3.49 18.44
N ARG A 190 -12.62 -4.72 18.82
CA ARG A 190 -13.17 -5.36 20.03
C ARG A 190 -12.71 -4.68 21.33
N LEU A 191 -11.47 -4.16 21.37
CA LEU A 191 -10.93 -3.47 22.56
C LEU A 191 -11.52 -2.06 22.74
N ARG A 192 -12.15 -1.50 21.71
CA ARG A 192 -12.78 -0.16 21.71
C ARG A 192 -14.30 -0.22 21.91
N ALA A 193 -14.88 -1.40 21.83
CA ALA A 193 -16.32 -1.63 22.02
C ALA A 193 -16.67 -1.96 23.46
#